data_00a83b9415e9120c700a718eed87ad37
#
_entry.id   00a83b9415e9120c700a718eed87ad37
#
_cell.length_a   1.000
_cell.length_b   1.000
_cell.length_c   1.000
_cell.angle_alpha   90.00
_cell.angle_beta   90.00
_cell.angle_gamma   90.00
#
_symmetry.space_group_name_H-M   'P 1'
#
loop_
_entity.id
_entity.type
_entity.pdbx_description
1 polymer ?
#
loop_
_entity_poly.entity_id
_entity_poly.type
_entity_poly.pdbx_seq_one_letter_code
_entity_poly.pdbx_strand_id
1 'polypeptide(L)'
;MEKQNLIAIIGDLINSKSIENRFEVQEKLKGILDVANLQYKEYIVSKWTITLGDEFQVLIKPNSKLFEMLDFISYKMYPYEIRYGIGLGAIKTKINYENSIGADGPAYWNARAAIEFIHDNNNYGTSKTAFISGDNSDEVINNLLAYTDWMKERWTDSQRAILHHLIDANMYDEKFEQKKLAEILDISRSAMSRRVKSSGIKLYLSSKNSLARCIKNMGGF
;
A
#
# COMPACT_ATOMS: atom_id res chain seq x y z
N MET A 1 30.39 -6.72 3.16
CA MET A 1 29.04 -6.48 3.69
C MET A 1 28.05 -6.71 2.56
N GLU A 2 27.25 -7.75 2.64
CA GLU A 2 26.16 -7.94 1.68
C GLU A 2 25.25 -6.71 1.72
N LYS A 3 24.99 -6.13 0.56
CA LYS A 3 24.09 -4.99 0.45
C LYS A 3 22.67 -5.52 0.70
N GLN A 4 22.13 -5.20 1.87
CA GLN A 4 20.78 -5.54 2.26
C GLN A 4 19.78 -4.94 1.27
N ASN A 5 18.88 -5.74 0.70
CA ASN A 5 17.83 -5.25 -0.17
C ASN A 5 16.82 -4.43 0.65
N LEU A 6 16.38 -3.31 0.08
CA LEU A 6 15.34 -2.46 0.65
C LEU A 6 14.14 -2.41 -0.31
N ILE A 7 13.03 -1.90 0.17
CA ILE A 7 11.84 -1.66 -0.64
C ILE A 7 11.71 -0.16 -0.86
N ALA A 8 11.75 0.28 -2.11
CA ALA A 8 11.29 1.58 -2.52
C ALA A 8 9.81 1.49 -2.93
N ILE A 9 9.00 2.47 -2.53
CA ILE A 9 7.62 2.59 -2.94
C ILE A 9 7.44 3.97 -3.55
N ILE A 10 6.82 4.02 -4.73
CA ILE A 10 6.37 5.24 -5.38
C ILE A 10 4.85 5.20 -5.41
N GLY A 11 4.22 6.26 -4.94
CA GLY A 11 2.78 6.47 -4.99
C GLY A 11 2.45 7.63 -5.93
N ASP A 12 1.33 7.51 -6.66
CA ASP A 12 0.86 8.50 -7.61
C ASP A 12 -0.67 8.62 -7.55
N LEU A 13 -1.20 9.86 -7.48
CA LEU A 13 -2.65 10.11 -7.47
C LEU A 13 -3.25 9.90 -8.86
N ILE A 14 -4.24 9.01 -8.94
CA ILE A 14 -4.97 8.75 -10.18
C ILE A 14 -5.80 9.98 -10.56
N ASN A 15 -5.73 10.38 -11.84
CA ASN A 15 -6.44 11.53 -12.39
C ASN A 15 -6.17 12.86 -11.66
N SER A 16 -5.00 13.05 -11.10
CA SER A 16 -4.62 14.25 -10.34
C SER A 16 -4.83 15.56 -11.08
N LYS A 17 -4.72 15.54 -12.42
CA LYS A 17 -4.95 16.73 -13.28
C LYS A 17 -6.40 17.20 -13.30
N SER A 18 -7.36 16.33 -13.01
CA SER A 18 -8.80 16.64 -12.95
C SER A 18 -9.29 17.10 -11.58
N ILE A 19 -8.40 17.14 -10.58
CA ILE A 19 -8.75 17.58 -9.22
C ILE A 19 -8.82 19.10 -9.19
N GLU A 20 -10.00 19.65 -8.90
CA GLU A 20 -10.23 21.11 -8.86
C GLU A 20 -9.43 21.77 -7.73
N ASN A 21 -9.43 21.22 -6.52
CA ASN A 21 -8.74 21.75 -5.34
C ASN A 21 -7.39 21.05 -5.10
N ARG A 22 -6.49 21.06 -6.09
CA ARG A 22 -5.19 20.35 -6.01
C ARG A 22 -4.39 20.72 -4.77
N PHE A 23 -4.37 21.98 -4.38
CA PHE A 23 -3.62 22.44 -3.21
C PHE A 23 -4.11 21.77 -1.92
N GLU A 24 -5.43 21.75 -1.69
CA GLU A 24 -6.01 21.11 -0.51
C GLU A 24 -5.73 19.61 -0.46
N VAL A 25 -5.80 18.94 -1.62
CA VAL A 25 -5.51 17.51 -1.72
C VAL A 25 -4.04 17.21 -1.48
N GLN A 26 -3.12 18.06 -1.92
CA GLN A 26 -1.69 17.95 -1.63
C GLN A 26 -1.39 18.16 -0.15
N GLU A 27 -1.99 19.17 0.50
CA GLU A 27 -1.85 19.37 1.96
C GLU A 27 -2.44 18.21 2.75
N LYS A 28 -3.60 17.66 2.32
CA LYS A 28 -4.17 16.45 2.89
C LYS A 28 -3.20 15.27 2.77
N LEU A 29 -2.65 15.03 1.58
CA LEU A 29 -1.67 13.97 1.34
C LEU A 29 -0.46 14.14 2.24
N LYS A 30 0.13 15.33 2.30
CA LYS A 30 1.27 15.65 3.15
C LYS A 30 1.01 15.30 4.62
N GLY A 31 -0.14 15.75 5.17
CA GLY A 31 -0.51 15.44 6.56
C GLY A 31 -0.66 13.93 6.80
N ILE A 32 -1.21 13.18 5.83
CA ILE A 32 -1.34 11.72 5.92
C ILE A 32 0.03 11.04 5.89
N LEU A 33 0.95 11.50 5.03
CA LEU A 33 2.31 10.97 4.95
C LEU A 33 3.10 11.26 6.24
N ASP A 34 2.90 12.42 6.86
CA ASP A 34 3.52 12.75 8.16
C ASP A 34 3.03 11.80 9.26
N VAL A 35 1.73 11.50 9.31
CA VAL A 35 1.17 10.50 10.23
C VAL A 35 1.73 9.10 9.94
N ALA A 36 1.83 8.70 8.66
CA ALA A 36 2.41 7.41 8.27
C ALA A 36 3.89 7.32 8.68
N ASN A 37 4.66 8.41 8.54
CA ASN A 37 6.05 8.47 8.98
C ASN A 37 6.21 8.24 10.48
N LEU A 38 5.27 8.69 11.29
CA LEU A 38 5.26 8.47 12.74
C LEU A 38 4.78 7.06 13.11
N GLN A 39 3.67 6.62 12.53
CA GLN A 39 3.02 5.35 12.86
C GLN A 39 3.89 4.14 12.47
N TYR A 40 4.58 4.22 11.32
CA TYR A 40 5.38 3.12 10.78
C TYR A 40 6.90 3.35 10.87
N LYS A 41 7.35 4.25 11.75
CA LYS A 41 8.76 4.67 11.90
C LYS A 41 9.77 3.52 12.02
N GLU A 42 9.39 2.39 12.63
CA GLU A 42 10.26 1.22 12.82
C GLU A 42 10.66 0.54 11.51
N TYR A 43 9.82 0.68 10.48
CA TYR A 43 10.01 0.07 9.17
C TYR A 43 10.61 1.05 8.15
N ILE A 44 10.48 2.35 8.39
CA ILE A 44 10.91 3.42 7.47
C ILE A 44 12.43 3.63 7.58
N VAL A 45 13.10 3.61 6.44
CA VAL A 45 14.53 3.92 6.30
C VAL A 45 14.70 5.37 5.84
N SER A 46 13.89 5.83 4.90
CA SER A 46 13.84 7.20 4.43
C SER A 46 12.39 7.62 4.32
N LYS A 47 12.03 8.76 4.91
CA LYS A 47 10.64 9.18 5.13
C LYS A 47 9.83 9.31 3.83
N TRP A 48 8.53 9.07 3.94
CA TRP A 48 7.56 9.45 2.92
C TRP A 48 7.74 10.92 2.56
N THR A 49 7.93 11.19 1.29
CA THR A 49 8.23 12.53 0.78
C THR A 49 7.50 12.74 -0.54
N ILE A 50 6.83 13.88 -0.69
CA ILE A 50 6.25 14.31 -1.98
C ILE A 50 7.41 14.76 -2.87
N THR A 51 7.49 14.22 -4.08
CA THR A 51 8.58 14.50 -5.04
C THR A 51 8.17 15.53 -6.07
N LEU A 52 7.05 15.31 -6.75
CA LEU A 52 6.53 16.15 -7.84
C LEU A 52 5.01 16.16 -7.81
N GLY A 53 4.44 17.26 -7.26
CA GLY A 53 3.00 17.50 -7.33
C GLY A 53 2.15 16.45 -6.63
N ASP A 54 1.88 15.37 -7.29
CA ASP A 54 1.01 14.26 -6.87
C ASP A 54 1.76 12.95 -6.67
N GLU A 55 3.06 12.92 -6.97
CA GLU A 55 3.92 11.76 -6.74
C GLU A 55 4.62 11.87 -5.38
N PHE A 56 4.72 10.76 -4.68
CA PHE A 56 5.39 10.64 -3.39
C PHE A 56 6.10 9.29 -3.29
N GLN A 57 7.12 9.22 -2.45
CA GLN A 57 7.93 8.01 -2.33
C GLN A 57 8.45 7.79 -0.91
N VAL A 58 8.89 6.56 -0.64
CA VAL A 58 9.48 6.14 0.63
C VAL A 58 10.52 5.06 0.39
N LEU A 59 11.45 4.89 1.32
CA LEU A 59 12.32 3.72 1.40
C LEU A 59 12.08 3.02 2.73
N ILE A 60 11.78 1.72 2.68
CA ILE A 60 11.48 0.93 3.87
C ILE A 60 12.30 -0.37 3.92
N LYS A 61 12.42 -0.94 5.12
CA LYS A 61 12.86 -2.32 5.28
C LYS A 61 11.77 -3.27 4.80
N PRO A 62 12.09 -4.41 4.18
CA PRO A 62 11.12 -5.47 3.96
C PRO A 62 10.45 -5.91 5.27
N ASN A 63 9.12 -5.84 5.33
CA ASN A 63 8.40 -6.05 6.57
C ASN A 63 6.96 -6.56 6.35
N SER A 64 6.32 -7.04 7.43
CA SER A 64 4.96 -7.57 7.39
C SER A 64 3.86 -6.50 7.35
N LYS A 65 4.21 -5.22 7.57
CA LYS A 65 3.26 -4.09 7.57
C LYS A 65 3.16 -3.35 6.24
N LEU A 66 3.85 -3.84 5.19
CA LEU A 66 3.91 -3.21 3.87
C LEU A 66 2.52 -2.81 3.37
N PHE A 67 1.61 -3.75 3.24
CA PHE A 67 0.28 -3.48 2.67
C PHE A 67 -0.67 -2.78 3.65
N GLU A 68 -0.51 -2.96 4.96
CA GLU A 68 -1.23 -2.17 5.96
C GLU A 68 -0.92 -0.67 5.82
N MET A 69 0.36 -0.33 5.62
CA MET A 69 0.80 1.06 5.38
C MET A 69 0.18 1.65 4.10
N LEU A 70 0.14 0.89 3.00
CA LEU A 70 -0.47 1.34 1.74
C LEU A 70 -1.98 1.49 1.86
N ASP A 71 -2.65 0.54 2.51
CA ASP A 71 -4.09 0.62 2.75
C ASP A 71 -4.45 1.76 3.71
N PHE A 72 -3.61 2.05 4.71
CA PHE A 72 -3.77 3.22 5.58
C PHE A 72 -3.76 4.53 4.78
N ILE A 73 -2.74 4.74 3.92
CA ILE A 73 -2.65 5.95 3.10
C ILE A 73 -3.85 6.04 2.16
N SER A 74 -4.19 4.95 1.46
CA SER A 74 -5.34 4.90 0.54
C SER A 74 -6.66 5.19 1.26
N TYR A 75 -6.86 4.66 2.46
CA TYR A 75 -8.04 4.93 3.28
C TYR A 75 -8.17 6.41 3.64
N LYS A 76 -7.11 6.99 4.18
CA LYS A 76 -7.12 8.41 4.59
C LYS A 76 -7.26 9.36 3.40
N MET A 77 -6.81 8.96 2.20
CA MET A 77 -6.96 9.73 0.96
C MET A 77 -8.34 9.60 0.31
N TYR A 78 -9.15 8.59 0.66
CA TYR A 78 -10.46 8.40 0.05
C TYR A 78 -11.27 9.73 0.00
N PRO A 79 -11.93 10.07 -1.12
CA PRO A 79 -12.20 9.25 -2.31
C PRO A 79 -11.11 9.28 -3.41
N TYR A 80 -9.99 9.96 -3.17
CA TYR A 80 -8.90 10.03 -4.15
C TYR A 80 -8.17 8.68 -4.20
N GLU A 81 -7.95 8.19 -5.41
CA GLU A 81 -7.30 6.90 -5.64
C GLU A 81 -5.81 7.06 -5.88
N ILE A 82 -5.04 6.06 -5.45
CA ILE A 82 -3.58 6.03 -5.53
C ILE A 82 -3.16 4.77 -6.25
N ARG A 83 -2.14 4.89 -7.11
CA ARG A 83 -1.34 3.78 -7.62
C ARG A 83 -0.07 3.65 -6.81
N TYR A 84 0.40 2.40 -6.62
CA TYR A 84 1.64 2.12 -5.92
C TYR A 84 2.53 1.21 -6.74
N GLY A 85 3.73 1.69 -7.08
CA GLY A 85 4.81 0.86 -7.58
C GLY A 85 5.75 0.49 -6.44
N ILE A 86 5.98 -0.80 -6.24
CA ILE A 86 6.81 -1.36 -5.18
C ILE A 86 8.02 -2.01 -5.83
N GLY A 87 9.22 -1.60 -5.45
CA GLY A 87 10.46 -2.17 -5.96
C GLY A 87 11.34 -2.70 -4.84
N LEU A 88 11.77 -3.96 -4.96
CA LEU A 88 12.76 -4.56 -4.07
C LEU A 88 14.14 -4.52 -4.73
N GLY A 89 15.18 -4.12 -3.98
CA GLY A 89 16.53 -4.09 -4.49
C GLY A 89 17.51 -3.32 -3.61
N ALA A 90 18.76 -3.23 -4.07
CA ALA A 90 19.80 -2.47 -3.40
C ALA A 90 19.67 -0.97 -3.65
N ILE A 91 20.22 -0.15 -2.76
CA ILE A 91 20.42 1.29 -2.95
C ILE A 91 21.88 1.53 -3.29
N LYS A 92 22.14 2.37 -4.30
CA LYS A 92 23.49 2.69 -4.79
C LYS A 92 24.01 4.04 -4.29
N THR A 93 23.13 4.96 -3.92
CA THR A 93 23.46 6.28 -3.41
C THR A 93 23.52 6.31 -1.89
N LYS A 94 23.98 7.45 -1.31
CA LYS A 94 23.84 7.70 0.12
C LYS A 94 22.36 7.89 0.46
N ILE A 95 21.92 7.24 1.53
CA ILE A 95 20.53 7.35 2.00
C ILE A 95 20.39 8.60 2.87
N ASN A 96 19.43 9.44 2.54
CA ASN A 96 18.96 10.50 3.41
C ASN A 96 17.76 9.98 4.20
N TYR A 97 17.87 9.92 5.52
CA TYR A 97 16.82 9.36 6.39
C TYR A 97 15.61 10.31 6.55
N GLU A 98 15.81 11.61 6.35
CA GLU A 98 14.77 12.62 6.53
C GLU A 98 13.88 12.81 5.30
N ASN A 99 14.40 12.53 4.11
CA ASN A 99 13.61 12.54 2.89
C ASN A 99 14.17 11.55 1.86
N SER A 100 13.29 11.00 1.03
CA SER A 100 13.64 9.99 0.03
C SER A 100 14.10 10.57 -1.32
N ILE A 101 14.19 11.89 -1.44
CA ILE A 101 14.65 12.56 -2.68
C ILE A 101 16.15 12.34 -2.88
N GLY A 102 16.52 12.03 -4.12
CA GLY A 102 17.93 11.81 -4.51
C GLY A 102 18.48 10.44 -4.18
N ALA A 103 17.71 9.57 -3.52
CA ALA A 103 18.08 8.16 -3.40
C ALA A 103 17.87 7.43 -4.73
N ASP A 104 18.84 6.58 -5.10
CA ASP A 104 18.84 5.85 -6.38
C ASP A 104 19.40 4.44 -6.24
N GLY A 105 18.95 3.54 -7.11
CA GLY A 105 19.38 2.17 -7.18
C GLY A 105 18.26 1.21 -7.63
N PRO A 106 18.56 -0.10 -7.74
CA PRO A 106 17.62 -1.12 -8.19
C PRO A 106 16.24 -1.06 -7.50
N ALA A 107 16.16 -0.75 -6.19
CA ALA A 107 14.88 -0.61 -5.51
C ALA A 107 14.00 0.47 -6.18
N TYR A 108 14.55 1.66 -6.44
CA TYR A 108 13.81 2.75 -7.10
C TYR A 108 13.54 2.49 -8.58
N TRP A 109 14.50 1.86 -9.29
CA TRP A 109 14.29 1.49 -10.70
C TRP A 109 13.13 0.50 -10.84
N ASN A 110 13.09 -0.51 -9.98
CA ASN A 110 12.02 -1.49 -9.93
C ASN A 110 10.66 -0.85 -9.51
N ALA A 111 10.66 0.07 -8.54
CA ALA A 111 9.45 0.80 -8.16
C ALA A 111 8.92 1.66 -9.32
N ARG A 112 9.80 2.33 -10.08
CA ARG A 112 9.43 3.11 -11.25
C ARG A 112 8.86 2.21 -12.34
N ALA A 113 9.54 1.10 -12.67
CA ALA A 113 9.04 0.12 -13.62
C ALA A 113 7.68 -0.46 -13.21
N ALA A 114 7.43 -0.64 -11.89
CA ALA A 114 6.12 -1.08 -11.39
C ALA A 114 5.02 -0.03 -11.60
N ILE A 115 5.30 1.28 -11.45
CA ILE A 115 4.36 2.36 -11.79
C ILE A 115 4.08 2.35 -13.29
N GLU A 116 5.11 2.24 -14.13
CA GLU A 116 4.97 2.18 -15.59
C GLU A 116 4.13 0.96 -16.02
N PHE A 117 4.38 -0.20 -15.40
CA PHE A 117 3.58 -1.41 -15.62
C PHE A 117 2.07 -1.18 -15.36
N ILE A 118 1.70 -0.40 -14.34
CA ILE A 118 0.30 -0.04 -14.07
C ILE A 118 -0.21 0.94 -15.11
N HIS A 119 0.58 1.95 -15.51
CA HIS A 119 0.21 2.95 -16.51
C HIS A 119 -0.08 2.33 -17.88
N ASP A 120 0.67 1.29 -18.25
CA ASP A 120 0.48 0.56 -19.51
C ASP A 120 -0.75 -0.35 -19.52
N ASN A 121 -1.62 -0.22 -18.51
CA ASN A 121 -2.84 -1.01 -18.33
C ASN A 121 -2.60 -2.53 -18.30
N ASN A 122 -1.44 -2.97 -17.84
CA ASN A 122 -1.18 -4.39 -17.61
C ASN A 122 -2.21 -4.97 -16.62
N ASN A 123 -2.38 -6.29 -16.63
CA ASN A 123 -3.44 -6.96 -15.89
C ASN A 123 -4.84 -6.39 -16.19
N TYR A 124 -5.08 -6.10 -17.49
CA TYR A 124 -6.38 -5.64 -17.99
C TYR A 124 -6.84 -4.31 -17.37
N GLY A 125 -5.90 -3.44 -16.96
CA GLY A 125 -6.21 -2.15 -16.34
C GLY A 125 -6.77 -2.22 -14.93
N THR A 126 -6.69 -3.39 -14.28
CA THR A 126 -7.27 -3.60 -12.94
C THR A 126 -6.28 -3.24 -11.82
N SER A 127 -4.97 -3.34 -12.09
CA SER A 127 -3.94 -3.13 -11.07
C SER A 127 -3.83 -1.67 -10.65
N LYS A 128 -3.87 -1.45 -9.34
CA LYS A 128 -3.48 -0.18 -8.69
C LYS A 128 -2.20 -0.35 -7.86
N THR A 129 -1.75 -1.59 -7.69
CA THR A 129 -0.53 -1.92 -6.97
C THR A 129 0.27 -2.93 -7.80
N ALA A 130 1.55 -2.66 -8.02
CA ALA A 130 2.46 -3.59 -8.69
C ALA A 130 3.78 -3.71 -7.93
N PHE A 131 4.43 -4.87 -8.07
CA PHE A 131 5.70 -5.21 -7.43
C PHE A 131 6.69 -5.71 -8.46
N ILE A 132 7.94 -5.24 -8.41
CA ILE A 132 9.04 -5.72 -9.24
C ILE A 132 10.29 -5.92 -8.36
N SER A 133 10.92 -7.08 -8.52
CA SER A 133 12.20 -7.42 -7.91
C SER A 133 13.20 -7.97 -8.93
N GLY A 134 12.71 -8.39 -10.09
CA GLY A 134 13.44 -9.12 -11.10
C GLY A 134 13.48 -10.63 -10.84
N ASP A 135 12.71 -11.13 -9.89
CA ASP A 135 12.54 -12.55 -9.60
C ASP A 135 11.37 -13.14 -10.42
N ASN A 136 11.43 -14.43 -10.73
CA ASN A 136 10.36 -15.12 -11.47
C ASN A 136 9.02 -15.16 -10.75
N SER A 137 8.98 -14.91 -9.43
CA SER A 137 7.75 -14.82 -8.66
C SER A 137 7.00 -13.50 -8.81
N ASP A 138 7.60 -12.49 -9.45
CA ASP A 138 6.97 -11.17 -9.66
C ASP A 138 5.62 -11.29 -10.40
N GLU A 139 5.53 -12.19 -11.39
CA GLU A 139 4.28 -12.43 -12.13
C GLU A 139 3.15 -12.92 -11.21
N VAL A 140 3.44 -13.92 -10.37
CA VAL A 140 2.45 -14.48 -9.43
C VAL A 140 2.03 -13.44 -8.38
N ILE A 141 2.99 -12.67 -7.87
CA ILE A 141 2.75 -11.58 -6.92
C ILE A 141 1.82 -10.53 -7.56
N ASN A 142 2.12 -10.09 -8.78
CA ASN A 142 1.34 -9.08 -9.48
C ASN A 142 -0.08 -9.56 -9.83
N ASN A 143 -0.25 -10.82 -10.22
CA ASN A 143 -1.57 -11.39 -10.46
C ASN A 143 -2.41 -11.40 -9.17
N LEU A 144 -1.82 -11.74 -8.01
CA LEU A 144 -2.52 -11.70 -6.73
C LEU A 144 -2.80 -10.25 -6.27
N LEU A 145 -1.89 -9.30 -6.52
CA LEU A 145 -2.12 -7.88 -6.27
C LEU A 145 -3.30 -7.37 -7.12
N ALA A 146 -3.31 -7.65 -8.42
CA ALA A 146 -4.40 -7.27 -9.31
C ALA A 146 -5.74 -7.84 -8.83
N TYR A 147 -5.77 -9.11 -8.39
CA TYR A 147 -6.97 -9.73 -7.85
C TYR A 147 -7.46 -9.06 -6.55
N THR A 148 -6.55 -8.68 -5.66
CA THR A 148 -6.92 -7.94 -4.43
C THR A 148 -7.39 -6.52 -4.72
N ASP A 149 -6.79 -5.83 -5.70
CA ASP A 149 -7.23 -4.51 -6.14
C ASP A 149 -8.63 -4.59 -6.77
N TRP A 150 -8.86 -5.56 -7.65
CA TRP A 150 -10.17 -5.85 -8.24
C TRP A 150 -11.25 -6.14 -7.19
N MET A 151 -10.91 -6.89 -6.13
CA MET A 151 -11.83 -7.18 -5.02
C MET A 151 -12.19 -5.91 -4.26
N LYS A 152 -11.18 -5.10 -3.88
CA LYS A 152 -11.34 -3.86 -3.11
C LYS A 152 -12.15 -2.80 -3.85
N GLU A 153 -12.00 -2.72 -5.17
CA GLU A 153 -12.75 -1.78 -6.03
C GLU A 153 -14.26 -2.04 -6.02
N ARG A 154 -14.67 -3.30 -5.88
CA ARG A 154 -16.09 -3.72 -5.85
C ARG A 154 -16.76 -3.60 -4.50
N TRP A 155 -16.02 -3.20 -3.46
CA TRP A 155 -16.64 -3.03 -2.14
C TRP A 155 -17.59 -1.84 -2.10
N THR A 156 -18.76 -2.07 -1.52
CA THR A 156 -19.65 -0.98 -1.10
C THR A 156 -19.00 -0.18 0.03
N ASP A 157 -19.46 1.04 0.29
CA ASP A 157 -18.95 1.86 1.40
C ASP A 157 -19.04 1.14 2.73
N SER A 158 -20.12 0.39 2.99
CA SER A 158 -20.29 -0.39 4.21
C SER A 158 -19.32 -1.58 4.35
N GLN A 159 -18.84 -2.13 3.23
CA GLN A 159 -17.81 -3.17 3.21
C GLN A 159 -16.41 -2.53 3.35
N ARG A 160 -16.17 -1.41 2.69
CA ARG A 160 -14.94 -0.62 2.80
C ARG A 160 -14.71 -0.12 4.22
N ALA A 161 -15.78 0.29 4.91
CA ALA A 161 -15.73 0.72 6.31
C ALA A 161 -15.15 -0.36 7.25
N ILE A 162 -15.32 -1.66 6.94
CA ILE A 162 -14.70 -2.74 7.73
C ILE A 162 -13.18 -2.60 7.71
N LEU A 163 -12.57 -2.46 6.52
CA LEU A 163 -11.10 -2.29 6.40
C LEU A 163 -10.63 -1.04 7.14
N HIS A 164 -11.35 0.06 6.99
CA HIS A 164 -11.02 1.34 7.63
C HIS A 164 -10.97 1.20 9.15
N HIS A 165 -11.97 0.59 9.76
CA HIS A 165 -12.00 0.36 11.21
C HIS A 165 -10.95 -0.65 11.69
N LEU A 166 -10.61 -1.65 10.87
CA LEU A 166 -9.53 -2.58 11.19
C LEU A 166 -8.17 -1.87 11.23
N ILE A 167 -7.94 -0.93 10.31
CA ILE A 167 -6.73 -0.10 10.28
C ILE A 167 -6.68 0.82 11.52
N ASP A 168 -7.76 1.57 11.78
CA ASP A 168 -7.83 2.50 12.92
C ASP A 168 -7.69 1.80 14.29
N ALA A 169 -8.15 0.54 14.38
CA ALA A 169 -8.04 -0.28 15.58
C ALA A 169 -6.73 -1.08 15.69
N ASN A 170 -5.79 -0.94 14.75
CA ASN A 170 -4.57 -1.76 14.62
C ASN A 170 -4.86 -3.27 14.57
N MET A 171 -5.94 -3.66 13.89
CA MET A 171 -6.38 -5.05 13.73
C MET A 171 -6.31 -5.51 12.27
N TYR A 172 -5.27 -5.10 11.52
CA TYR A 172 -5.08 -5.49 10.12
C TYR A 172 -4.64 -6.96 10.01
N ASP A 173 -5.58 -7.87 10.30
CA ASP A 173 -5.37 -9.33 10.28
C ASP A 173 -6.68 -10.04 9.91
N GLU A 174 -6.60 -11.17 9.18
CA GLU A 174 -7.77 -11.97 8.81
C GLU A 174 -8.48 -12.65 9.99
N LYS A 175 -7.81 -12.74 11.13
CA LYS A 175 -8.34 -13.36 12.35
C LYS A 175 -9.05 -12.36 13.28
N PHE A 176 -9.33 -11.14 12.80
CA PHE A 176 -9.99 -10.12 13.62
C PHE A 176 -11.31 -10.61 14.26
N GLU A 177 -11.62 -10.07 15.43
CA GLU A 177 -12.84 -10.39 16.19
C GLU A 177 -14.06 -9.66 15.62
N GLN A 178 -14.91 -10.40 14.86
CA GLN A 178 -16.12 -9.83 14.25
C GLN A 178 -17.10 -9.25 15.27
N LYS A 179 -17.17 -9.82 16.51
CA LYS A 179 -18.04 -9.33 17.56
C LYS A 179 -17.64 -7.92 17.98
N LYS A 180 -16.36 -7.69 18.28
CA LYS A 180 -15.82 -6.39 18.67
C LYS A 180 -16.03 -5.34 17.58
N LEU A 181 -15.80 -5.74 16.32
CA LEU A 181 -15.99 -4.84 15.18
C LEU A 181 -17.48 -4.51 14.93
N ALA A 182 -18.40 -5.45 15.19
CA ALA A 182 -19.83 -5.21 15.11
C ALA A 182 -20.30 -4.17 16.15
N GLU A 183 -19.75 -4.23 17.37
CA GLU A 183 -19.99 -3.26 18.45
C GLU A 183 -19.47 -1.84 18.07
N ILE A 184 -18.25 -1.76 17.50
CA ILE A 184 -17.67 -0.48 17.04
C ILE A 184 -18.53 0.16 15.92
N LEU A 185 -19.03 -0.66 14.99
CA LEU A 185 -19.82 -0.21 13.83
C LEU A 185 -21.32 -0.04 14.14
N ASP A 186 -21.74 -0.29 15.39
CA ASP A 186 -23.13 -0.28 15.82
C ASP A 186 -24.08 -1.07 14.91
N ILE A 187 -23.69 -2.31 14.60
CA ILE A 187 -24.49 -3.23 13.78
C ILE A 187 -24.64 -4.59 14.44
N SER A 188 -25.71 -5.31 14.07
CA SER A 188 -25.93 -6.66 14.58
C SER A 188 -24.82 -7.62 14.14
N ARG A 189 -24.54 -8.65 14.95
CA ARG A 189 -23.56 -9.72 14.61
C ARG A 189 -23.90 -10.41 13.29
N SER A 190 -25.21 -10.60 13.00
CA SER A 190 -25.65 -11.20 11.74
C SER A 190 -25.38 -10.30 10.53
N ALA A 191 -25.54 -8.97 10.68
CA ALA A 191 -25.21 -8.00 9.64
C ALA A 191 -23.68 -7.96 9.40
N MET A 192 -22.87 -7.96 10.46
CA MET A 192 -21.42 -8.04 10.36
C MET A 192 -20.99 -9.32 9.63
N SER A 193 -21.49 -10.48 10.03
CA SER A 193 -21.15 -11.75 9.39
C SER A 193 -21.45 -11.75 7.89
N ARG A 194 -22.63 -11.22 7.48
CA ARG A 194 -22.98 -11.07 6.06
C ARG A 194 -22.01 -10.12 5.32
N ARG A 195 -21.69 -8.97 5.90
CA ARG A 195 -20.76 -8.01 5.29
C ARG A 195 -19.36 -8.61 5.11
N VAL A 196 -18.84 -9.28 6.14
CA VAL A 196 -17.53 -9.97 6.09
C VAL A 196 -17.51 -11.04 5.01
N LYS A 197 -18.59 -11.86 4.91
CA LYS A 197 -18.70 -12.89 3.91
C LYS A 197 -18.81 -12.33 2.49
N SER A 198 -19.67 -11.34 2.27
CA SER A 198 -19.91 -10.76 0.94
C SER A 198 -18.75 -9.90 0.42
N SER A 199 -17.99 -9.25 1.32
CA SER A 199 -16.81 -8.47 0.93
C SER A 199 -15.58 -9.32 0.60
N GLY A 200 -15.50 -10.56 1.10
CA GLY A 200 -14.29 -11.36 1.02
C GLY A 200 -13.11 -10.79 1.80
N ILE A 201 -13.34 -9.86 2.74
CA ILE A 201 -12.27 -9.09 3.41
C ILE A 201 -11.24 -9.96 4.13
N LYS A 202 -11.66 -11.11 4.66
CA LYS A 202 -10.71 -12.05 5.29
C LYS A 202 -9.74 -12.63 4.28
N LEU A 203 -10.22 -12.96 3.07
CA LEU A 203 -9.36 -13.42 1.98
C LEU A 203 -8.44 -12.30 1.51
N TYR A 204 -8.96 -11.08 1.38
CA TYR A 204 -8.16 -9.89 1.07
C TYR A 204 -7.00 -9.72 2.05
N LEU A 205 -7.27 -9.67 3.36
CA LEU A 205 -6.26 -9.50 4.41
C LEU A 205 -5.25 -10.66 4.42
N SER A 206 -5.73 -11.90 4.31
CA SER A 206 -4.88 -13.09 4.23
C SER A 206 -3.93 -13.04 3.03
N SER A 207 -4.43 -12.61 1.87
CA SER A 207 -3.61 -12.43 0.66
C SER A 207 -2.56 -11.35 0.84
N LYS A 208 -2.94 -10.16 1.33
CA LYS A 208 -2.00 -9.06 1.59
C LYS A 208 -0.93 -9.44 2.62
N ASN A 209 -1.31 -10.12 3.71
CA ASN A 209 -0.37 -10.59 4.72
C ASN A 209 0.58 -11.68 4.18
N SER A 210 0.09 -12.55 3.31
CA SER A 210 0.92 -13.59 2.67
C SER A 210 1.90 -12.98 1.69
N LEU A 211 1.47 -12.00 0.88
CA LEU A 211 2.34 -11.24 -0.01
C LEU A 211 3.42 -10.47 0.76
N ALA A 212 3.06 -9.80 1.86
CA ALA A 212 4.02 -9.08 2.69
C ALA A 212 5.10 -10.02 3.25
N ARG A 213 4.72 -11.22 3.71
CA ARG A 213 5.68 -12.25 4.16
C ARG A 213 6.56 -12.76 3.03
N CYS A 214 5.99 -13.01 1.85
CA CYS A 214 6.74 -13.44 0.67
C CYS A 214 7.81 -12.40 0.31
N ILE A 215 7.41 -11.14 0.14
CA ILE A 215 8.32 -10.03 -0.21
C ILE A 215 9.38 -9.81 0.89
N LYS A 216 8.99 -9.93 2.17
CA LYS A 216 9.96 -9.85 3.28
C LYS A 216 11.05 -10.93 3.15
N ASN A 217 10.66 -12.17 2.89
CA ASN A 217 11.61 -13.27 2.74
C ASN A 217 12.54 -13.09 1.53
N MET A 218 12.04 -12.55 0.41
CA MET A 218 12.86 -12.19 -0.76
C MET A 218 13.90 -11.13 -0.44
N GLY A 219 13.61 -10.22 0.49
CA GLY A 219 14.54 -9.19 0.95
C GLY A 219 15.64 -9.70 1.88
N GLY A 220 15.59 -10.95 2.33
CA GLY A 220 16.60 -11.52 3.23
C GLY A 220 16.43 -11.12 4.70
N PHE A 221 15.18 -10.85 5.16
CA PHE A 221 14.85 -10.45 6.55
C PHE A 221 14.03 -11.49 7.29
#